data_3801b50d3cc244cf4278a69b2794135d
#
_entry.id   3801b50d3cc244cf4278a69b2794135d
#
_cell.length_a   1.000
_cell.length_b   1.000
_cell.length_c   1.000
_cell.angle_alpha   90.00
_cell.angle_beta   90.00
_cell.angle_gamma   90.00
#
_symmetry.space_group_name_H-M   'P 1'
#
loop_
_entity.id
_entity.type
_entity.pdbx_description
1 polymer ?
#
loop_
_entity_poly.entity_id
_entity_poly.type
_entity_poly.pdbx_seq_one_letter_code
_entity_poly.pdbx_strand_id
1 'polypeptide(L)'
;MPYRKPDPALPKLGARLALTRRALSLTRFQMAQLLGTDMPTWGTYEDGLVRIPPDEALKLAPHGIPLNWIYEGKMTNLPRTFAQ
;
A
#
# COMPACT_ATOMS: atom_id res chain seq x y z
N MET A 1 7.29 -9.81 27.14
CA MET A 1 6.25 -9.64 26.12
C MET A 1 6.16 -10.90 25.27
N PRO A 2 4.97 -11.45 25.11
CA PRO A 2 4.86 -12.68 24.34
C PRO A 2 5.26 -12.44 22.88
N TYR A 3 5.91 -13.43 22.30
CA TYR A 3 6.27 -13.39 20.90
C TYR A 3 5.00 -13.39 20.05
N ARG A 4 4.92 -12.45 19.11
CA ARG A 4 3.80 -12.42 18.17
C ARG A 4 4.30 -12.91 16.81
N LYS A 5 3.62 -13.89 16.26
CA LYS A 5 3.96 -14.40 14.94
C LYS A 5 3.77 -13.28 13.90
N PRO A 6 4.66 -13.19 12.91
CA PRO A 6 4.44 -12.26 11.81
C PRO A 6 3.12 -12.54 11.13
N ASP A 7 2.39 -11.48 10.77
CA ASP A 7 1.16 -11.60 10.02
C ASP A 7 1.49 -12.01 8.59
N PRO A 8 1.07 -13.21 8.13
CA PRO A 8 1.39 -13.65 6.78
C PRO A 8 0.76 -12.80 5.68
N ALA A 9 -0.23 -11.97 6.02
CA ALA A 9 -0.84 -11.06 5.05
C ALA A 9 0.00 -9.81 4.81
N LEU A 10 0.90 -9.44 5.73
CA LEU A 10 1.67 -8.20 5.60
C LEU A 10 2.60 -8.19 4.38
N PRO A 11 3.36 -9.26 4.07
CA PRO A 11 4.18 -9.23 2.86
C PRO A 11 3.36 -9.09 1.58
N LYS A 12 2.20 -9.71 1.53
CA LYS A 12 1.32 -9.61 0.36
C LYS A 12 0.76 -8.19 0.24
N LEU A 13 0.35 -7.61 1.35
CA LEU A 13 -0.14 -6.23 1.38
C LEU A 13 0.96 -5.27 0.94
N GLY A 14 2.17 -5.45 1.45
CA GLY A 14 3.31 -4.63 1.06
C GLY A 14 3.60 -4.72 -0.43
N ALA A 15 3.54 -5.93 -1.00
CA ALA A 15 3.74 -6.13 -2.43
C ALA A 15 2.68 -5.40 -3.25
N ARG A 16 1.41 -5.42 -2.79
CA ARG A 16 0.35 -4.68 -3.46
C ARG A 16 0.57 -3.17 -3.40
N LEU A 17 1.09 -2.67 -2.28
CA LEU A 17 1.41 -1.25 -2.15
C LEU A 17 2.53 -0.84 -3.10
N ALA A 18 3.56 -1.68 -3.25
CA ALA A 18 4.64 -1.43 -4.20
C ALA A 18 4.10 -1.41 -5.63
N LEU A 19 3.22 -2.35 -5.98
CA LEU A 19 2.59 -2.40 -7.29
C LEU A 19 1.75 -1.15 -7.53
N THR A 20 0.99 -0.72 -6.52
CA THR A 20 0.16 0.48 -6.58
C THR A 20 1.02 1.70 -6.87
N ARG A 21 2.13 1.85 -6.14
CA ARG A 21 3.04 2.98 -6.34
C ARG A 21 3.57 3.01 -7.77
N ARG A 22 4.00 1.86 -8.27
CA ARG A 22 4.54 1.76 -9.63
C ARG A 22 3.46 2.05 -10.67
N ALA A 23 2.25 1.56 -10.46
CA ALA A 23 1.15 1.81 -11.37
C ALA A 23 0.78 3.30 -11.44
N LEU A 24 0.99 4.03 -10.34
CA LEU A 24 0.79 5.48 -10.32
C LEU A 24 2.02 6.25 -10.77
N SER A 25 3.08 5.54 -11.14
CA SER A 25 4.35 6.14 -11.62
C SER A 25 5.00 7.05 -10.58
N LEU A 26 4.92 6.65 -9.32
CA LEU A 26 5.47 7.44 -8.22
C LEU A 26 6.72 6.77 -7.63
N THR A 27 7.65 7.62 -7.17
CA THR A 27 8.76 7.15 -6.35
C THR A 27 8.26 6.94 -4.91
N ARG A 28 9.04 6.25 -4.07
CA ARG A 28 8.72 6.10 -2.66
C ARG A 28 8.56 7.45 -1.97
N PHE A 29 9.43 8.39 -2.29
CA PHE A 29 9.36 9.73 -1.73
C PHE A 29 8.05 10.42 -2.11
N GLN A 30 7.68 10.35 -3.39
CA GLN A 30 6.44 10.97 -3.87
C GLN A 30 5.21 10.34 -3.24
N MET A 31 5.21 9.01 -3.10
CA MET A 31 4.09 8.33 -2.45
C MET A 31 3.98 8.74 -0.99
N ALA A 32 5.11 8.84 -0.28
CA ALA A 32 5.11 9.28 1.11
C ALA A 32 4.54 10.69 1.23
N GLN A 33 4.91 11.59 0.33
CA GLN A 33 4.35 12.94 0.32
C GLN A 33 2.84 12.92 0.11
N LEU A 34 2.37 12.09 -0.81
CA LEU A 34 0.94 11.97 -1.10
C LEU A 34 0.17 11.55 0.15
N LEU A 35 0.73 10.67 0.95
CA LEU A 35 0.08 10.15 2.15
C LEU A 35 0.34 11.01 3.40
N GLY A 36 1.17 12.03 3.28
CA GLY A 36 1.49 12.87 4.42
C GLY A 36 2.39 12.19 5.44
N THR A 37 3.22 11.25 4.98
CA THR A 37 4.18 10.55 5.83
C THR A 37 5.59 10.72 5.25
N ASP A 38 6.58 10.04 5.83
CA ASP A 38 7.95 10.11 5.32
C ASP A 38 8.32 8.83 4.54
N MET A 39 9.41 8.91 3.78
CA MET A 39 9.84 7.81 2.93
C MET A 39 10.19 6.55 3.73
N PRO A 40 10.91 6.63 4.86
CA PRO A 40 11.17 5.42 5.64
C PRO A 40 9.89 4.73 6.13
N THR A 41 8.90 5.50 6.57
CA THR A 41 7.62 4.94 7.01
C THR A 41 6.91 4.22 5.85
N TRP A 42 6.84 4.87 4.68
CA TRP A 42 6.28 4.21 3.50
C TRP A 42 7.04 2.93 3.18
N GLY A 43 8.38 2.97 3.30
CA GLY A 43 9.20 1.78 3.06
C GLY A 43 8.81 0.60 3.93
N THR A 44 8.46 0.86 5.21
CA THR A 44 8.03 -0.23 6.10
C THR A 44 6.72 -0.86 5.63
N TYR A 45 5.86 -0.08 5.00
CA TYR A 45 4.61 -0.63 4.43
C TYR A 45 4.90 -1.56 3.25
N GLU A 46 5.73 -1.11 2.31
CA GLU A 46 6.07 -1.94 1.15
C GLU A 46 6.85 -3.20 1.55
N ASP A 47 7.68 -3.09 2.57
CA ASP A 47 8.51 -4.21 3.03
C ASP A 47 7.73 -5.22 3.86
N GLY A 48 6.45 -4.95 4.14
CA GLY A 48 5.62 -5.87 4.90
C GLY A 48 5.95 -5.90 6.38
N LEU A 49 6.53 -4.83 6.91
CA LEU A 49 6.89 -4.73 8.32
C LEU A 49 5.79 -4.09 9.16
N VAL A 50 5.09 -3.14 8.59
CA VAL A 50 4.03 -2.39 9.27
C VAL A 50 2.80 -2.34 8.36
N ARG A 51 1.63 -2.58 8.93
CA ARG A 51 0.37 -2.49 8.20
C ARG A 51 0.02 -1.02 8.00
N ILE A 52 -0.26 -0.63 6.75
CA ILE A 52 -0.65 0.75 6.46
C ILE A 52 -1.95 1.07 7.19
N PRO A 53 -2.01 2.21 7.91
CA PRO A 53 -3.25 2.57 8.61
C PRO A 53 -4.33 3.02 7.63
N PRO A 54 -5.62 2.79 7.96
CA PRO A 54 -6.72 3.10 7.03
C PRO A 54 -6.80 4.56 6.63
N ASP A 55 -6.48 5.50 7.53
CA ASP A 55 -6.54 6.92 7.19
C ASP A 55 -5.54 7.29 6.10
N GLU A 56 -4.37 6.66 6.09
CA GLU A 56 -3.40 6.86 5.01
C GLU A 56 -3.84 6.15 3.73
N ALA A 57 -4.33 4.91 3.86
CA ALA A 57 -4.80 4.14 2.71
C ALA A 57 -5.95 4.85 2.00
N LEU A 58 -6.82 5.52 2.74
CA LEU A 58 -7.94 6.27 2.15
C LEU A 58 -7.50 7.42 1.26
N LYS A 59 -6.28 7.94 1.47
CA LYS A 59 -5.75 9.01 0.62
C LYS A 59 -5.47 8.55 -0.80
N LEU A 60 -5.45 7.24 -1.03
CA LEU A 60 -5.28 6.68 -2.37
C LEU A 60 -6.61 6.56 -3.13
N ALA A 61 -7.75 6.70 -2.45
CA ALA A 61 -9.06 6.58 -3.09
C ALA A 61 -9.27 7.58 -4.23
N PRO A 62 -8.88 8.86 -4.11
CA PRO A 62 -9.02 9.80 -5.23
C PRO A 62 -8.22 9.40 -6.47
N HIS A 63 -7.24 8.52 -6.32
CA HIS A 63 -6.42 8.02 -7.42
C HIS A 63 -6.95 6.70 -7.98
N GLY A 64 -8.15 6.31 -7.58
CA GLY A 64 -8.78 5.09 -8.09
C GLY A 64 -8.36 3.81 -7.38
N ILE A 65 -7.76 3.92 -6.20
CA ILE A 65 -7.25 2.78 -5.46
C ILE A 65 -8.18 2.48 -4.28
N PRO A 66 -9.03 1.45 -4.38
CA PRO A 66 -9.97 1.14 -3.30
C PRO A 66 -9.30 0.37 -2.17
N LEU A 67 -9.89 0.48 -0.97
CA LEU A 67 -9.37 -0.22 0.21
C LEU A 67 -9.38 -1.74 0.03
N ASN A 68 -10.37 -2.29 -0.65
CA ASN A 68 -10.44 -3.74 -0.85
C ASN A 68 -9.30 -4.27 -1.71
N TRP A 69 -8.73 -3.44 -2.59
CA TRP A 69 -7.51 -3.82 -3.29
C TRP A 69 -6.34 -3.86 -2.31
N ILE A 70 -6.20 -2.81 -1.50
CA ILE A 70 -5.06 -2.69 -0.59
C ILE A 70 -5.06 -3.83 0.43
N TYR A 71 -6.17 -4.02 1.14
CA TYR A 71 -6.23 -4.96 2.27
C TYR A 71 -6.60 -6.38 1.89
N GLU A 72 -7.32 -6.56 0.79
CA GLU A 72 -7.83 -7.88 0.41
C GLU A 72 -7.33 -8.38 -0.94
N GLY A 73 -6.69 -7.51 -1.71
CA GLY A 73 -6.19 -7.89 -3.02
C GLY A 73 -7.26 -8.06 -4.08
N LYS A 74 -8.45 -7.50 -3.86
CA LYS A 74 -9.53 -7.58 -4.85
C LYS A 74 -9.27 -6.62 -5.98
N MET A 75 -9.35 -7.12 -7.21
CA MET A 75 -8.97 -6.35 -8.40
C MET A 75 -10.15 -5.64 -9.07
N THR A 76 -11.32 -5.66 -8.46
CA THR A 76 -12.51 -5.00 -9.00
C THR A 76 -12.31 -3.48 -8.98
N ASN A 77 -12.58 -2.82 -10.10
CA ASN A 77 -12.55 -1.35 -10.21
C ASN A 77 -11.14 -0.74 -10.10
N LEU A 78 -10.10 -1.52 -10.36
CA LEU A 78 -8.75 -0.96 -10.40
C LEU A 78 -8.52 -0.20 -11.71
N PRO A 79 -7.64 0.84 -11.70
CA PRO A 79 -7.24 1.52 -12.93
C PRO A 79 -6.63 0.57 -13.93
N ARG A 80 -6.72 0.92 -15.23
CA ARG A 80 -6.19 0.09 -16.31
C ARG A 80 -4.69 -0.19 -16.18
N THR A 81 -3.95 0.72 -15.55
CA THR A 81 -2.52 0.54 -15.35
C THR A 81 -2.19 -0.72 -14.58
N PHE A 82 -3.16 -1.31 -13.86
CA PHE A 82 -2.98 -2.56 -13.14
C PHE A 82 -3.24 -3.79 -14.00
N ALA A 83 -3.77 -3.62 -15.19
CA ALA A 83 -4.17 -4.73 -16.06
C ALA A 83 -3.08 -5.17 -17.03
N GLN A 84 -1.84 -4.82 -16.77
CA GLN A 84 -0.69 -5.15 -17.60
C GLN A 84 -0.31 -6.62 -17.52
#